data_d3b59e667eaef976037404f81c8d2a16
#
_entry.id   d3b59e667eaef976037404f81c8d2a16
#
_cell.length_a   1.000
_cell.length_b   1.000
_cell.length_c   1.000
_cell.angle_alpha   90.00
_cell.angle_beta   90.00
_cell.angle_gamma   90.00
#
_symmetry.space_group_name_H-M   'P 1'
#
loop_
_entity.id
_entity.type
_entity.pdbx_description
1 polymer ?
#
loop_
_entity_poly.entity_id
_entity_poly.type
_entity_poly.pdbx_seq_one_letter_code
_entity_poly.pdbx_strand_id
1 'polypeptide(L)'
;MKKFLIVIITMCSVCHLLYAKRLQVSVSIPPLSFFVQGIAKSRADIHIIVPQNKNAETYEPSFKDMQTLANSDIFIGIGMPFENIWLPKILKANKQQNTLEIVMLHEDLNKKDQMHLWLSIENAREITNIITIALASKDPQNASFYTENAKEIYHALEILERKIKSHLEKMPHKDFIVFHPLFDKAAAEYGLIEHALEQHGKTYGMKEILSLADFGKKAGIKKVFAESNNKDIATLAKTMGAKVILINPMSSDYIKDVESIFAEISKSYE
;
A
#
# COMPACT_ATOMS: atom_id res chain seq x y z
N MET A 1 14.51 -77.26 -14.73
CA MET A 1 15.15 -75.94 -14.49
C MET A 1 14.08 -74.87 -14.75
N LYS A 2 13.45 -74.40 -13.70
CA LYS A 2 12.40 -73.33 -13.77
C LYS A 2 13.11 -71.98 -13.73
N LYS A 3 13.04 -71.24 -14.82
CA LYS A 3 13.56 -69.88 -14.88
C LYS A 3 12.59 -68.98 -14.11
N PHE A 4 13.04 -68.46 -12.96
CA PHE A 4 12.34 -67.42 -12.21
C PHE A 4 12.51 -66.10 -12.99
N LEU A 5 11.42 -65.61 -13.60
CA LEU A 5 11.37 -64.31 -14.20
C LEU A 5 11.03 -63.31 -13.08
N ILE A 6 12.04 -62.63 -12.57
CA ILE A 6 11.86 -61.52 -11.63
C ILE A 6 11.44 -60.32 -12.47
N VAL A 7 10.12 -60.03 -12.44
CA VAL A 7 9.57 -58.77 -12.95
C VAL A 7 9.83 -57.72 -11.89
N ILE A 8 10.92 -56.94 -12.08
CA ILE A 8 11.16 -55.74 -11.31
C ILE A 8 10.14 -54.71 -11.83
N ILE A 9 9.01 -54.58 -11.13
CA ILE A 9 8.11 -53.45 -11.30
C ILE A 9 8.86 -52.24 -10.70
N THR A 10 9.58 -51.56 -11.59
CA THR A 10 10.09 -50.22 -11.28
C THR A 10 8.88 -49.32 -11.10
N MET A 11 8.44 -49.17 -9.84
CA MET A 11 7.44 -48.20 -9.43
C MET A 11 8.10 -46.83 -9.60
N CYS A 12 8.07 -46.33 -10.84
CA CYS A 12 8.39 -44.96 -11.16
C CYS A 12 7.33 -44.12 -10.43
N SER A 13 7.62 -43.80 -9.17
CA SER A 13 6.94 -42.71 -8.48
C SER A 13 7.22 -41.47 -9.31
N VAL A 14 6.38 -41.24 -10.32
CA VAL A 14 6.24 -39.95 -10.96
C VAL A 14 5.75 -39.04 -9.84
N CYS A 15 6.71 -38.47 -9.11
CA CYS A 15 6.50 -37.29 -8.32
C CYS A 15 5.95 -36.25 -9.32
N HIS A 16 4.68 -36.29 -9.55
CA HIS A 16 3.99 -35.12 -10.06
C HIS A 16 4.20 -34.10 -8.95
N LEU A 17 5.30 -33.35 -9.08
CA LEU A 17 5.34 -31.99 -8.60
C LEU A 17 4.11 -31.34 -9.25
N LEU A 18 2.96 -31.49 -8.58
CA LEU A 18 1.84 -30.62 -8.80
C LEU A 18 2.42 -29.23 -8.53
N TYR A 19 2.86 -28.60 -9.59
CA TYR A 19 3.11 -27.16 -9.56
C TYR A 19 1.77 -26.56 -9.18
N ALA A 20 1.58 -26.37 -7.90
CA ALA A 20 0.37 -25.73 -7.41
C ALA A 20 0.26 -24.41 -8.19
N LYS A 21 -0.79 -24.27 -8.98
CA LYS A 21 -1.02 -23.08 -9.78
C LYS A 21 -0.93 -21.89 -8.83
N ARG A 22 -0.01 -20.97 -9.09
CA ARG A 22 0.10 -19.76 -8.29
C ARG A 22 -1.15 -18.92 -8.47
N LEU A 23 -1.61 -18.33 -7.41
CA LEU A 23 -2.70 -17.35 -7.48
C LEU A 23 -2.24 -16.14 -8.28
N GLN A 24 -3.06 -15.69 -9.21
CA GLN A 24 -2.84 -14.44 -9.93
C GLN A 24 -3.52 -13.32 -9.14
N VAL A 25 -2.73 -12.48 -8.49
CA VAL A 25 -3.24 -11.42 -7.62
C VAL A 25 -2.90 -10.06 -8.20
N SER A 26 -3.91 -9.28 -8.57
CA SER A 26 -3.73 -7.88 -8.94
C SER A 26 -3.96 -6.99 -7.71
N VAL A 27 -3.09 -6.00 -7.52
CA VAL A 27 -3.23 -4.98 -6.47
C VAL A 27 -3.25 -3.59 -7.09
N SER A 28 -4.03 -2.67 -6.53
CA SER A 28 -4.14 -1.31 -7.05
C SER A 28 -2.83 -0.57 -7.05
N ILE A 29 -2.12 -0.61 -5.93
CA ILE A 29 -0.95 0.23 -5.64
C ILE A 29 0.20 -0.59 -5.08
N PRO A 30 1.46 -0.13 -5.26
CA PRO A 30 2.65 -0.84 -4.82
C PRO A 30 2.67 -1.25 -3.34
N PRO A 31 2.26 -0.43 -2.36
CA PRO A 31 2.25 -0.81 -0.95
C PRO A 31 1.48 -2.10 -0.67
N LEU A 32 0.38 -2.35 -1.38
CA LEU A 32 -0.42 -3.56 -1.19
C LEU A 32 0.33 -4.83 -1.60
N SER A 33 1.29 -4.71 -2.53
CA SER A 33 2.12 -5.85 -2.93
C SER A 33 2.99 -6.39 -1.79
N PHE A 34 3.40 -5.53 -0.84
CA PHE A 34 4.13 -5.94 0.36
C PHE A 34 3.33 -6.96 1.17
N PHE A 35 2.07 -6.67 1.44
CA PHE A 35 1.21 -7.56 2.22
C PHE A 35 0.96 -8.89 1.51
N VAL A 36 0.59 -8.84 0.22
CA VAL A 36 0.36 -10.05 -0.57
C VAL A 36 1.63 -10.89 -0.66
N GLN A 37 2.78 -10.28 -0.98
CA GLN A 37 4.05 -10.97 -1.09
C GLN A 37 4.48 -11.59 0.24
N GLY A 38 4.29 -10.86 1.34
CA GLY A 38 4.65 -11.33 2.68
C GLY A 38 3.79 -12.52 3.13
N ILE A 39 2.50 -12.53 2.79
CA ILE A 39 1.56 -13.59 3.16
C ILE A 39 1.63 -14.78 2.20
N ALA A 40 1.58 -14.53 0.90
CA ALA A 40 1.55 -15.59 -0.11
C ALA A 40 2.93 -16.16 -0.45
N LYS A 41 4.02 -15.40 -0.21
CA LYS A 41 5.40 -15.77 -0.59
C LYS A 41 5.47 -16.17 -2.07
N SER A 42 5.87 -17.41 -2.37
CA SER A 42 5.95 -17.96 -3.73
C SER A 42 4.63 -18.52 -4.28
N ARG A 43 3.52 -18.41 -3.56
CA ARG A 43 2.22 -18.98 -3.97
C ARG A 43 1.35 -18.02 -4.77
N ALA A 44 1.75 -16.76 -4.90
CA ALA A 44 1.09 -15.78 -5.75
C ALA A 44 2.05 -15.13 -6.74
N ASP A 45 1.55 -14.83 -7.93
CA ASP A 45 2.15 -13.90 -8.87
C ASP A 45 1.38 -12.58 -8.76
N ILE A 46 2.11 -11.50 -8.47
CA ILE A 46 1.50 -10.21 -8.12
C ILE A 46 1.64 -9.25 -9.28
N HIS A 47 0.53 -8.65 -9.68
CA HIS A 47 0.48 -7.58 -10.66
C HIS A 47 0.04 -6.26 -10.00
N ILE A 48 0.85 -5.22 -10.14
CA ILE A 48 0.56 -3.88 -9.61
C ILE A 48 -0.03 -3.04 -10.73
N ILE A 49 -1.25 -2.53 -10.56
CA ILE A 49 -1.96 -1.75 -11.59
C ILE A 49 -1.33 -0.37 -11.75
N VAL A 50 -1.14 0.36 -10.65
CA VAL A 50 -0.53 1.70 -10.67
C VAL A 50 0.97 1.59 -10.43
N PRO A 51 1.82 1.94 -11.41
CA PRO A 51 3.27 1.93 -11.19
C PRO A 51 3.71 2.93 -10.10
N GLN A 52 4.79 2.60 -9.39
CA GLN A 52 5.31 3.37 -8.25
C GLN A 52 5.56 4.87 -8.53
N ASN A 53 5.85 5.24 -9.79
CA ASN A 53 6.16 6.61 -10.21
C ASN A 53 4.96 7.36 -10.79
N LYS A 54 3.75 6.84 -10.61
CA LYS A 54 2.49 7.45 -11.07
C LYS A 54 1.64 7.90 -9.91
N ASN A 55 0.88 8.97 -10.13
CA ASN A 55 -0.13 9.40 -9.17
C ASN A 55 -1.34 8.48 -9.29
N ALA A 56 -1.70 7.78 -8.19
CA ALA A 56 -2.75 6.79 -8.17
C ALA A 56 -4.15 7.40 -8.36
N GLU A 57 -4.36 8.65 -7.95
CA GLU A 57 -5.65 9.33 -8.06
C GLU A 57 -6.00 9.73 -9.49
N THR A 58 -4.99 9.95 -10.33
CA THR A 58 -5.17 10.39 -11.73
C THR A 58 -4.73 9.35 -12.74
N TYR A 59 -4.32 8.16 -12.29
CA TYR A 59 -3.82 7.11 -13.16
C TYR A 59 -4.95 6.50 -14.01
N GLU A 60 -4.69 6.39 -15.31
CA GLU A 60 -5.52 5.65 -16.25
C GLU A 60 -4.82 4.35 -16.64
N PRO A 61 -5.34 3.19 -16.22
CA PRO A 61 -4.76 1.90 -16.56
C PRO A 61 -4.76 1.64 -18.06
N SER A 62 -3.70 1.00 -18.55
CA SER A 62 -3.63 0.56 -19.93
C SER A 62 -4.59 -0.63 -20.20
N PHE A 63 -4.87 -0.89 -21.48
CA PHE A 63 -5.66 -2.07 -21.87
C PHE A 63 -5.01 -3.38 -21.34
N LYS A 64 -3.69 -3.46 -21.34
CA LYS A 64 -2.94 -4.61 -20.80
C LYS A 64 -3.17 -4.78 -19.30
N ASP A 65 -3.16 -3.70 -18.53
CA ASP A 65 -3.43 -3.76 -17.09
C ASP A 65 -4.85 -4.26 -16.83
N MET A 66 -5.82 -3.76 -17.59
CA MET A 66 -7.21 -4.20 -17.51
C MET A 66 -7.39 -5.68 -17.88
N GLN A 67 -6.69 -6.15 -18.90
CA GLN A 67 -6.70 -7.55 -19.28
C GLN A 67 -6.07 -8.43 -18.21
N THR A 68 -4.95 -8.02 -17.63
CA THR A 68 -4.29 -8.75 -16.54
C THR A 68 -5.19 -8.82 -15.31
N LEU A 69 -5.80 -7.71 -14.92
CA LEU A 69 -6.76 -7.67 -13.81
C LEU A 69 -7.95 -8.61 -14.07
N ALA A 70 -8.51 -8.57 -15.28
CA ALA A 70 -9.63 -9.44 -15.64
C ALA A 70 -9.31 -10.95 -15.57
N ASN A 71 -8.04 -11.31 -15.73
CA ASN A 71 -7.55 -12.69 -15.64
C ASN A 71 -6.99 -13.06 -14.25
N SER A 72 -7.07 -12.17 -13.29
CA SER A 72 -6.62 -12.45 -11.91
C SER A 72 -7.61 -13.32 -11.17
N ASP A 73 -7.09 -14.07 -10.20
CA ASP A 73 -7.92 -14.85 -9.25
C ASP A 73 -8.46 -13.92 -8.14
N ILE A 74 -7.66 -12.91 -7.73
CA ILE A 74 -8.02 -11.91 -6.72
C ILE A 74 -7.59 -10.52 -7.21
N PHE A 75 -8.45 -9.52 -6.99
CA PHE A 75 -8.09 -8.11 -7.06
C PHE A 75 -8.22 -7.46 -5.68
N ILE A 76 -7.19 -6.73 -5.25
CA ILE A 76 -7.18 -6.00 -3.99
C ILE A 76 -7.11 -4.51 -4.31
N GLY A 77 -8.22 -3.83 -4.10
CA GLY A 77 -8.40 -2.39 -4.33
C GLY A 77 -8.46 -1.60 -3.04
N ILE A 78 -8.29 -0.28 -3.16
CA ILE A 78 -8.26 0.63 -2.03
C ILE A 78 -9.21 1.83 -2.20
N GLY A 79 -10.00 1.87 -3.28
CA GLY A 79 -10.94 2.96 -3.58
C GLY A 79 -10.39 4.01 -4.55
N MET A 80 -9.36 3.68 -5.34
CA MET A 80 -8.83 4.61 -6.34
C MET A 80 -9.87 4.96 -7.42
N PRO A 81 -9.85 6.19 -7.97
CA PRO A 81 -10.83 6.63 -8.95
C PRO A 81 -10.98 5.69 -10.16
N PHE A 82 -9.87 5.11 -10.66
CA PHE A 82 -9.93 4.18 -11.78
C PHE A 82 -10.70 2.90 -11.46
N GLU A 83 -10.67 2.43 -10.22
CA GLU A 83 -11.38 1.22 -9.79
C GLU A 83 -12.89 1.39 -9.97
N ASN A 84 -13.44 2.53 -9.55
CA ASN A 84 -14.86 2.84 -9.69
C ASN A 84 -15.31 2.86 -11.16
N ILE A 85 -14.40 3.23 -12.08
CA ILE A 85 -14.69 3.31 -13.53
C ILE A 85 -14.56 1.93 -14.21
N TRP A 86 -13.55 1.16 -13.85
CA TRP A 86 -13.15 -0.03 -14.59
C TRP A 86 -13.68 -1.34 -14.02
N LEU A 87 -13.76 -1.50 -12.69
CA LEU A 87 -14.25 -2.74 -12.08
C LEU A 87 -15.65 -3.15 -12.56
N PRO A 88 -16.65 -2.25 -12.66
CA PRO A 88 -17.96 -2.63 -13.16
C PRO A 88 -17.92 -3.17 -14.61
N LYS A 89 -17.01 -2.63 -15.45
CA LYS A 89 -16.85 -3.06 -16.84
C LYS A 89 -16.19 -4.44 -16.92
N ILE A 90 -15.17 -4.68 -16.10
CA ILE A 90 -14.46 -5.96 -16.01
C ILE A 90 -15.41 -7.05 -15.52
N LEU A 91 -16.14 -6.81 -14.44
CA LEU A 91 -17.13 -7.75 -13.91
C LEU A 91 -18.21 -8.09 -14.92
N LYS A 92 -18.67 -7.08 -15.67
CA LYS A 92 -19.66 -7.32 -16.75
C LYS A 92 -19.09 -8.18 -17.87
N ALA A 93 -17.82 -7.98 -18.24
CA ALA A 93 -17.15 -8.78 -19.26
C ALA A 93 -16.87 -10.22 -18.79
N ASN A 94 -16.54 -10.41 -17.50
CA ASN A 94 -16.19 -11.69 -16.89
C ASN A 94 -17.37 -12.51 -16.38
N LYS A 95 -18.61 -12.10 -16.61
CA LYS A 95 -19.81 -12.78 -16.10
C LYS A 95 -19.88 -14.29 -16.36
N GLN A 96 -19.23 -14.79 -17.39
CA GLN A 96 -19.21 -16.21 -17.73
C GLN A 96 -18.13 -17.02 -17.03
N GLN A 97 -17.06 -16.40 -16.53
CA GLN A 97 -15.95 -17.10 -15.86
C GLN A 97 -16.00 -16.96 -14.34
N ASN A 98 -16.61 -15.91 -13.81
CA ASN A 98 -16.90 -15.63 -12.38
C ASN A 98 -15.81 -16.09 -11.37
N THR A 99 -14.54 -15.96 -11.74
CA THR A 99 -13.41 -16.45 -10.95
C THR A 99 -12.70 -15.35 -10.17
N LEU A 100 -12.89 -14.07 -10.57
CA LEU A 100 -12.24 -12.92 -9.94
C LEU A 100 -12.94 -12.58 -8.62
N GLU A 101 -12.21 -12.70 -7.52
CA GLU A 101 -12.62 -12.20 -6.21
C GLU A 101 -12.16 -10.74 -6.06
N ILE A 102 -13.05 -9.87 -5.62
CA ILE A 102 -12.73 -8.44 -5.40
C ILE A 102 -12.75 -8.15 -3.91
N VAL A 103 -11.64 -7.62 -3.44
CA VAL A 103 -11.43 -7.15 -2.06
C VAL A 103 -11.24 -5.65 -2.10
N MET A 104 -12.18 -4.89 -1.56
CA MET A 104 -12.14 -3.43 -1.53
C MET A 104 -11.84 -2.94 -0.12
N LEU A 105 -10.57 -2.70 0.18
CA LEU A 105 -10.10 -2.40 1.54
C LEU A 105 -10.82 -1.22 2.19
N HIS A 106 -11.14 -0.15 1.45
CA HIS A 106 -11.87 0.99 1.99
C HIS A 106 -13.32 0.67 2.40
N GLU A 107 -13.94 -0.33 1.76
CA GLU A 107 -15.27 -0.83 2.11
C GLU A 107 -15.20 -1.81 3.28
N ASP A 108 -14.30 -2.79 3.20
CA ASP A 108 -14.10 -3.83 4.21
C ASP A 108 -13.71 -3.22 5.57
N LEU A 109 -12.92 -2.15 5.56
CA LEU A 109 -12.54 -1.40 6.76
C LEU A 109 -13.58 -0.33 7.18
N ASN A 110 -14.66 -0.16 6.41
CA ASN A 110 -15.64 0.91 6.61
C ASN A 110 -15.00 2.31 6.65
N LYS A 111 -14.03 2.56 5.76
CA LYS A 111 -13.19 3.77 5.69
C LYS A 111 -13.36 4.49 4.33
N LYS A 112 -14.61 4.64 3.86
CA LYS A 112 -14.91 5.14 2.49
C LYS A 112 -14.33 6.52 2.16
N ASP A 113 -14.09 7.34 3.18
CA ASP A 113 -13.55 8.69 3.01
C ASP A 113 -12.01 8.75 3.19
N GLN A 114 -11.35 7.60 3.42
CA GLN A 114 -9.90 7.53 3.64
C GLN A 114 -9.22 6.84 2.46
N MET A 115 -8.39 7.57 1.74
CA MET A 115 -7.68 7.03 0.56
C MET A 115 -6.30 6.46 0.89
N HIS A 116 -5.63 6.97 1.95
CA HIS A 116 -4.24 6.61 2.29
C HIS A 116 -4.17 5.61 3.46
N LEU A 117 -5.02 4.57 3.42
CA LEU A 117 -5.23 3.59 4.49
C LEU A 117 -3.93 2.91 4.94
N TRP A 118 -3.03 2.63 4.00
CA TRP A 118 -1.80 1.87 4.27
C TRP A 118 -0.77 2.62 5.12
N LEU A 119 -0.87 3.95 5.25
CA LEU A 119 0.05 4.73 6.08
C LEU A 119 -0.24 4.63 7.58
N SER A 120 -1.43 4.18 7.96
CA SER A 120 -1.82 3.89 9.34
C SER A 120 -1.39 2.47 9.72
N ILE A 121 -0.69 2.32 10.83
CA ILE A 121 -0.25 0.99 11.30
C ILE A 121 -1.43 0.17 11.82
N GLU A 122 -2.45 0.80 12.40
CA GLU A 122 -3.69 0.15 12.78
C GLU A 122 -4.38 -0.44 11.54
N ASN A 123 -4.58 0.37 10.49
CA ASN A 123 -5.17 -0.11 9.23
C ASN A 123 -4.28 -1.19 8.56
N ALA A 124 -2.95 -1.07 8.62
CA ALA A 124 -2.05 -2.06 8.02
C ALA A 124 -2.21 -3.46 8.66
N ARG A 125 -2.53 -3.54 9.96
CA ARG A 125 -2.87 -4.80 10.62
C ARG A 125 -4.19 -5.36 10.09
N GLU A 126 -5.19 -4.52 9.93
CA GLU A 126 -6.49 -4.93 9.37
C GLU A 126 -6.36 -5.35 7.91
N ILE A 127 -5.60 -4.62 7.09
CA ILE A 127 -5.25 -4.97 5.70
C ILE A 127 -4.60 -6.37 5.67
N THR A 128 -3.65 -6.64 6.58
CA THR A 128 -3.00 -7.95 6.69
C THR A 128 -4.04 -9.06 6.93
N ASN A 129 -4.99 -8.84 7.83
CA ASN A 129 -6.05 -9.81 8.13
C ASN A 129 -6.96 -10.06 6.92
N ILE A 130 -7.45 -9.00 6.30
CA ILE A 130 -8.36 -9.09 5.14
C ILE A 130 -7.69 -9.85 3.99
N ILE A 131 -6.45 -9.50 3.66
CA ILE A 131 -5.69 -10.17 2.58
C ILE A 131 -5.45 -11.65 2.94
N THR A 132 -5.17 -11.97 4.21
CA THR A 132 -4.97 -13.36 4.65
C THR A 132 -6.24 -14.18 4.45
N ILE A 133 -7.40 -13.63 4.80
CA ILE A 133 -8.70 -14.27 4.62
C ILE A 133 -9.00 -14.50 3.14
N ALA A 134 -8.78 -13.49 2.29
CA ALA A 134 -9.01 -13.60 0.85
C ALA A 134 -8.14 -14.68 0.20
N LEU A 135 -6.84 -14.71 0.52
CA LEU A 135 -5.93 -15.74 0.03
C LEU A 135 -6.33 -17.14 0.51
N ALA A 136 -6.70 -17.28 1.79
CA ALA A 136 -7.14 -18.54 2.37
C ALA A 136 -8.49 -19.01 1.79
N SER A 137 -9.41 -18.11 1.49
CA SER A 137 -10.68 -18.41 0.81
C SER A 137 -10.45 -18.96 -0.59
N LYS A 138 -9.52 -18.34 -1.33
CA LYS A 138 -9.22 -18.71 -2.72
C LYS A 138 -8.39 -19.98 -2.85
N ASP A 139 -7.53 -20.24 -1.86
CA ASP A 139 -6.65 -21.42 -1.80
C ASP A 139 -6.73 -22.07 -0.40
N PRO A 140 -7.84 -22.75 -0.07
CA PRO A 140 -8.08 -23.30 1.25
C PRO A 140 -7.04 -24.34 1.71
N GLN A 141 -6.40 -25.04 0.77
CA GLN A 141 -5.37 -26.03 1.06
C GLN A 141 -4.13 -25.41 1.73
N ASN A 142 -3.90 -24.12 1.50
CA ASN A 142 -2.78 -23.37 2.01
C ASN A 142 -3.19 -22.32 3.09
N ALA A 143 -4.40 -22.38 3.63
CA ALA A 143 -4.90 -21.42 4.61
C ALA A 143 -3.98 -21.30 5.84
N SER A 144 -3.48 -22.42 6.37
CA SER A 144 -2.55 -22.41 7.51
C SER A 144 -1.22 -21.75 7.15
N PHE A 145 -0.73 -21.93 5.92
CA PHE A 145 0.50 -21.29 5.43
C PHE A 145 0.34 -19.75 5.38
N TYR A 146 -0.79 -19.27 4.88
CA TYR A 146 -1.06 -17.82 4.84
C TYR A 146 -1.19 -17.22 6.24
N THR A 147 -1.90 -17.92 7.13
CA THR A 147 -2.07 -17.49 8.53
C THR A 147 -0.73 -17.41 9.27
N GLU A 148 0.17 -18.36 9.05
CA GLU A 148 1.49 -18.36 9.69
C GLU A 148 2.35 -17.21 9.17
N ASN A 149 2.37 -16.99 7.85
CA ASN A 149 3.12 -15.86 7.26
C ASN A 149 2.56 -14.50 7.68
N ALA A 150 1.26 -14.38 7.89
CA ALA A 150 0.66 -13.13 8.40
C ALA A 150 1.22 -12.73 9.76
N LYS A 151 1.61 -13.69 10.62
CA LYS A 151 2.25 -13.40 11.92
C LYS A 151 3.59 -12.69 11.74
N GLU A 152 4.36 -13.01 10.68
CA GLU A 152 5.60 -12.30 10.37
C GLU A 152 5.33 -10.83 10.03
N ILE A 153 4.24 -10.56 9.27
CA ILE A 153 3.82 -9.19 8.96
C ILE A 153 3.40 -8.44 10.24
N TYR A 154 2.57 -9.04 11.08
CA TYR A 154 2.17 -8.43 12.36
C TYR A 154 3.38 -8.08 13.24
N HIS A 155 4.37 -8.97 13.32
CA HIS A 155 5.59 -8.72 14.06
C HIS A 155 6.41 -7.57 13.47
N ALA A 156 6.52 -7.52 12.12
CA ALA A 156 7.20 -6.41 11.44
C ALA A 156 6.49 -5.07 11.66
N LEU A 157 5.16 -5.05 11.63
CA LEU A 157 4.36 -3.85 11.91
C LEU A 157 4.50 -3.39 13.37
N GLU A 158 4.59 -4.33 14.33
CA GLU A 158 4.84 -4.00 15.73
C GLU A 158 6.21 -3.35 15.93
N ILE A 159 7.25 -3.86 15.28
CA ILE A 159 8.59 -3.26 15.32
C ILE A 159 8.55 -1.87 14.69
N LEU A 160 7.91 -1.73 13.52
CA LEU A 160 7.76 -0.45 12.83
C LEU A 160 7.06 0.60 13.72
N GLU A 161 5.95 0.22 14.35
CA GLU A 161 5.22 1.13 15.24
C GLU A 161 6.07 1.61 16.41
N ARG A 162 6.85 0.72 17.06
CA ARG A 162 7.77 1.10 18.13
C ARG A 162 8.82 2.11 17.65
N LYS A 163 9.37 1.92 16.45
CA LYS A 163 10.34 2.86 15.86
C LYS A 163 9.70 4.21 15.55
N ILE A 164 8.51 4.22 14.95
CA ILE A 164 7.75 5.45 14.68
C ILE A 164 7.54 6.22 15.99
N LYS A 165 7.02 5.58 17.03
CA LYS A 165 6.82 6.20 18.34
C LYS A 165 8.12 6.79 18.90
N SER A 166 9.23 6.04 18.83
CA SER A 166 10.54 6.50 19.31
C SER A 166 11.08 7.71 18.52
N HIS A 167 10.81 7.80 17.21
CA HIS A 167 11.14 8.98 16.41
C HIS A 167 10.29 10.19 16.84
N LEU A 168 8.98 10.00 16.96
CA LEU A 168 8.04 11.08 17.23
C LEU A 168 8.06 11.60 18.68
N GLU A 169 8.55 10.81 19.65
CA GLU A 169 8.77 11.27 21.04
C GLU A 169 9.74 12.44 21.12
N LYS A 170 10.70 12.50 20.21
CA LYS A 170 11.73 13.56 20.15
C LYS A 170 11.25 14.85 19.51
N MET A 171 10.07 14.85 18.91
CA MET A 171 9.51 15.97 18.17
C MET A 171 9.00 17.04 19.16
N PRO A 172 9.50 18.30 19.11
CA PRO A 172 9.17 19.32 20.09
C PRO A 172 7.71 19.79 20.01
N HIS A 173 7.15 19.79 18.80
CA HIS A 173 5.77 20.10 18.48
C HIS A 173 5.22 19.06 17.53
N LYS A 174 3.90 18.95 17.41
CA LYS A 174 3.24 17.89 16.66
C LYS A 174 2.78 18.31 15.26
N ASP A 175 3.02 19.57 14.87
CA ASP A 175 2.65 20.10 13.57
C ASP A 175 3.69 19.74 12.52
N PHE A 176 3.24 19.39 11.33
CA PHE A 176 4.07 19.20 10.15
C PHE A 176 3.33 19.65 8.90
N ILE A 177 4.07 19.99 7.83
CA ILE A 177 3.50 20.53 6.60
C ILE A 177 3.80 19.57 5.45
N VAL A 178 2.74 19.22 4.70
CA VAL A 178 2.80 18.39 3.49
C VAL A 178 2.27 19.16 2.28
N PHE A 179 2.60 18.70 1.08
CA PHE A 179 1.95 19.22 -0.13
C PHE A 179 0.53 18.65 -0.24
N HIS A 180 0.41 17.33 -0.35
CA HIS A 180 -0.84 16.58 -0.46
C HIS A 180 -1.20 15.93 0.90
N PRO A 181 -2.47 15.99 1.34
CA PRO A 181 -2.86 15.36 2.61
C PRO A 181 -2.81 13.83 2.49
N LEU A 182 -1.91 13.21 3.25
CA LEU A 182 -1.63 11.78 3.19
C LEU A 182 -1.89 11.06 4.52
N PHE A 183 -1.83 11.80 5.63
CA PHE A 183 -1.60 11.18 6.94
C PHE A 183 -2.79 11.27 7.90
N ASP A 184 -3.99 11.67 7.47
CA ASP A 184 -5.16 11.88 8.35
C ASP A 184 -5.26 10.87 9.50
N LYS A 185 -5.41 9.58 9.19
CA LYS A 185 -5.52 8.52 10.20
C LYS A 185 -4.19 8.28 10.90
N ALA A 186 -3.10 8.20 10.15
CA ALA A 186 -1.76 7.95 10.70
C ALA A 186 -1.31 9.10 11.62
N ALA A 187 -1.61 10.36 11.26
CA ALA A 187 -1.33 11.50 12.12
C ALA A 187 -2.13 11.42 13.43
N ALA A 188 -3.42 11.09 13.34
CA ALA A 188 -4.29 10.96 14.52
C ALA A 188 -3.80 9.86 15.49
N GLU A 189 -3.27 8.73 14.98
CA GLU A 189 -2.72 7.64 15.80
C GLU A 189 -1.57 8.08 16.71
N TYR A 190 -0.81 9.08 16.26
CA TYR A 190 0.38 9.56 16.98
C TYR A 190 0.22 10.98 17.53
N GLY A 191 -0.99 11.53 17.49
CA GLY A 191 -1.28 12.90 17.96
C GLY A 191 -0.55 13.98 17.17
N LEU A 192 -0.26 13.71 15.87
CA LEU A 192 0.33 14.68 14.95
C LEU A 192 -0.77 15.54 14.32
N ILE A 193 -0.39 16.74 13.86
CA ILE A 193 -1.27 17.68 13.18
C ILE A 193 -0.70 17.96 11.80
N GLU A 194 -1.38 17.42 10.79
CA GLU A 194 -1.04 17.61 9.38
C GLU A 194 -1.60 18.93 8.85
N HIS A 195 -0.77 19.72 8.21
CA HIS A 195 -1.15 20.92 7.47
C HIS A 195 -0.82 20.72 6.00
N ALA A 196 -1.83 20.61 5.15
CA ALA A 196 -1.65 20.35 3.71
C ALA A 196 -1.77 21.62 2.87
N LEU A 197 -0.96 21.73 1.81
CA LEU A 197 -1.04 22.82 0.82
C LEU A 197 -2.08 22.55 -0.26
N GLU A 198 -2.48 21.30 -0.43
CA GLU A 198 -3.55 20.87 -1.34
C GLU A 198 -4.75 20.38 -0.55
N GLN A 199 -5.95 20.57 -1.11
CA GLN A 199 -7.17 20.00 -0.57
C GLN A 199 -8.08 19.52 -1.70
N HIS A 200 -8.50 18.25 -1.68
CA HIS A 200 -9.36 17.62 -2.68
C HIS A 200 -8.89 17.82 -4.14
N GLY A 201 -7.58 17.63 -4.39
CA GLY A 201 -6.97 17.77 -5.72
C GLY A 201 -6.86 19.22 -6.24
N LYS A 202 -7.09 20.22 -5.38
CA LYS A 202 -6.93 21.64 -5.74
C LYS A 202 -5.84 22.26 -4.89
N THR A 203 -4.82 22.76 -5.56
CA THR A 203 -3.80 23.58 -4.91
C THR A 203 -4.39 24.92 -4.50
N TYR A 204 -4.05 25.37 -3.33
CA TYR A 204 -4.44 26.68 -2.84
C TYR A 204 -3.79 27.81 -3.64
N GLY A 205 -4.43 28.98 -3.65
CA GLY A 205 -3.86 30.18 -4.26
C GLY A 205 -2.70 30.77 -3.46
N MET A 206 -2.09 31.84 -4.00
CA MET A 206 -0.93 32.47 -3.36
C MET A 206 -1.21 32.97 -1.94
N LYS A 207 -2.43 33.37 -1.64
CA LYS A 207 -2.85 33.84 -0.30
C LYS A 207 -2.72 32.73 0.74
N GLU A 208 -3.16 31.55 0.39
CA GLU A 208 -3.13 30.36 1.26
C GLU A 208 -1.69 29.87 1.44
N ILE A 209 -0.87 29.89 0.36
CA ILE A 209 0.56 29.58 0.44
C ILE A 209 1.28 30.52 1.43
N LEU A 210 1.00 31.82 1.35
CA LEU A 210 1.58 32.81 2.26
C LEU A 210 1.10 32.64 3.70
N SER A 211 -0.18 32.31 3.89
CA SER A 211 -0.75 32.05 5.23
C SER A 211 -0.09 30.82 5.86
N LEU A 212 0.05 29.72 5.12
CA LEU A 212 0.70 28.51 5.60
C LEU A 212 2.18 28.73 5.86
N ALA A 213 2.85 29.55 5.02
CA ALA A 213 4.24 29.95 5.24
C ALA A 213 4.44 30.76 6.53
N ASP A 214 3.53 31.69 6.81
CA ASP A 214 3.57 32.49 8.05
C ASP A 214 3.34 31.59 9.29
N PHE A 215 2.37 30.66 9.21
CA PHE A 215 2.17 29.65 10.24
C PHE A 215 3.45 28.82 10.47
N GLY A 216 4.02 28.23 9.40
CA GLY A 216 5.19 27.38 9.52
C GLY A 216 6.42 28.10 10.09
N LYS A 217 6.63 29.40 9.74
CA LYS A 217 7.66 30.23 10.35
C LYS A 217 7.44 30.43 11.84
N LYS A 218 6.23 30.78 12.25
CA LYS A 218 5.89 31.01 13.67
C LYS A 218 6.00 29.72 14.47
N ALA A 219 5.62 28.60 13.90
CA ALA A 219 5.78 27.28 14.51
C ALA A 219 7.24 26.79 14.53
N GLY A 220 8.15 27.42 13.80
CA GLY A 220 9.55 27.03 13.70
C GLY A 220 9.82 25.82 12.81
N ILE A 221 8.89 25.47 11.90
CA ILE A 221 9.01 24.35 10.98
C ILE A 221 10.11 24.64 9.93
N LYS A 222 11.05 23.70 9.74
CA LYS A 222 12.20 23.80 8.86
C LYS A 222 12.12 22.85 7.66
N LYS A 223 11.20 21.91 7.65
CA LYS A 223 10.99 20.96 6.56
C LYS A 223 9.54 20.89 6.16
N VAL A 224 9.29 20.79 4.87
CA VAL A 224 7.98 20.52 4.28
C VAL A 224 8.08 19.29 3.39
N PHE A 225 7.03 18.48 3.32
CA PHE A 225 7.07 17.15 2.70
C PHE A 225 6.22 17.11 1.44
N ALA A 226 6.72 16.43 0.41
CA ALA A 226 6.00 16.22 -0.84
C ALA A 226 6.42 14.92 -1.53
N GLU A 227 5.54 14.35 -2.34
CA GLU A 227 5.82 13.18 -3.16
C GLU A 227 6.67 13.51 -4.40
N SER A 228 6.59 14.78 -4.86
CA SER A 228 7.35 15.30 -5.99
C SER A 228 7.63 16.79 -5.85
N ASN A 229 8.66 17.28 -6.55
CA ASN A 229 8.90 18.72 -6.65
C ASN A 229 7.86 19.38 -7.56
N ASN A 230 7.23 20.43 -7.07
CA ASN A 230 6.40 21.32 -7.86
C ASN A 230 6.62 22.77 -7.43
N LYS A 231 6.07 23.71 -8.21
CA LYS A 231 6.29 25.15 -8.01
C LYS A 231 5.72 25.65 -6.69
N ASP A 232 4.58 25.13 -6.25
CA ASP A 232 3.87 25.66 -5.09
C ASP A 232 4.54 25.23 -3.79
N ILE A 233 4.96 23.96 -3.66
CA ILE A 233 5.74 23.51 -2.49
C ILE A 233 7.10 24.19 -2.43
N ALA A 234 7.75 24.42 -3.59
CA ALA A 234 9.01 25.14 -3.65
C ALA A 234 8.85 26.61 -3.22
N THR A 235 7.73 27.25 -3.61
CA THR A 235 7.39 28.62 -3.21
C THR A 235 7.13 28.70 -1.71
N LEU A 236 6.36 27.76 -1.16
CA LEU A 236 6.10 27.64 0.26
C LEU A 236 7.40 27.49 1.04
N ALA A 237 8.22 26.52 0.69
CA ALA A 237 9.49 26.24 1.35
C ALA A 237 10.44 27.44 1.32
N LYS A 238 10.59 28.08 0.14
CA LYS A 238 11.40 29.31 -0.02
C LYS A 238 10.88 30.43 0.88
N THR A 239 9.57 30.64 0.91
CA THR A 239 8.94 31.70 1.72
C THR A 239 9.17 31.43 3.21
N MET A 240 9.10 30.19 3.64
CA MET A 240 9.35 29.76 5.01
C MET A 240 10.83 29.83 5.41
N GLY A 241 11.76 29.72 4.46
CA GLY A 241 13.16 29.40 4.72
C GLY A 241 13.35 27.94 5.13
N ALA A 242 12.48 27.06 4.65
CA ALA A 242 12.46 25.62 4.91
C ALA A 242 13.03 24.84 3.73
N LYS A 243 13.27 23.54 3.96
CA LYS A 243 13.69 22.57 2.92
C LYS A 243 12.50 21.74 2.46
N VAL A 244 12.43 21.41 1.18
CA VAL A 244 11.52 20.39 0.65
C VAL A 244 12.18 19.01 0.85
N ILE A 245 11.48 18.12 1.50
CA ILE A 245 11.87 16.70 1.67
C ILE A 245 10.93 15.87 0.81
N LEU A 246 11.49 15.11 -0.11
CA LEU A 246 10.70 14.17 -0.93
C LEU A 246 10.49 12.88 -0.15
N ILE A 247 9.23 12.45 -0.09
CA ILE A 247 8.80 11.21 0.54
C ILE A 247 8.18 10.29 -0.53
N ASN A 248 8.24 8.98 -0.29
CA ASN A 248 7.66 8.00 -1.21
C ASN A 248 6.63 7.11 -0.47
N PRO A 249 5.36 7.52 -0.39
CA PRO A 249 4.32 6.71 0.24
C PRO A 249 3.87 5.52 -0.63
N MET A 250 4.27 5.48 -1.91
CA MET A 250 3.86 4.50 -2.91
C MET A 250 4.90 3.39 -3.15
N SER A 251 5.68 3.03 -2.13
CA SER A 251 6.73 2.03 -2.25
C SER A 251 6.25 0.62 -1.93
N SER A 252 6.79 -0.37 -2.66
CA SER A 252 6.67 -1.79 -2.30
C SER A 252 7.59 -2.18 -1.14
N ASP A 253 8.64 -1.38 -0.83
CA ASP A 253 9.47 -1.57 0.37
C ASP A 253 8.81 -0.87 1.58
N TYR A 254 7.60 -1.31 1.86
CA TYR A 254 6.64 -0.68 2.76
C TYR A 254 7.22 -0.33 4.14
N ILE A 255 7.83 -1.30 4.82
CA ILE A 255 8.34 -1.12 6.21
C ILE A 255 9.40 -0.03 6.26
N LYS A 256 10.38 -0.09 5.33
CA LYS A 256 11.49 0.85 5.28
C LYS A 256 11.00 2.27 4.95
N ASP A 257 10.12 2.39 3.98
CA ASP A 257 9.72 3.72 3.50
C ASP A 257 8.75 4.40 4.47
N VAL A 258 7.83 3.67 5.11
CA VAL A 258 6.98 4.21 6.17
C VAL A 258 7.84 4.63 7.38
N GLU A 259 8.82 3.82 7.80
CA GLU A 259 9.77 4.21 8.86
C GLU A 259 10.51 5.50 8.49
N SER A 260 11.06 5.57 7.26
CA SER A 260 11.79 6.74 6.76
C SER A 260 10.94 8.00 6.74
N ILE A 261 9.69 7.91 6.30
CA ILE A 261 8.75 9.03 6.26
C ILE A 261 8.54 9.59 7.67
N PHE A 262 8.21 8.76 8.64
CA PHE A 262 8.00 9.22 10.02
C PHE A 262 9.29 9.69 10.70
N ALA A 263 10.43 9.09 10.36
CA ALA A 263 11.74 9.58 10.82
C ALA A 263 12.08 10.97 10.28
N GLU A 264 11.70 11.29 9.02
CA GLU A 264 11.87 12.64 8.47
C GLU A 264 10.83 13.63 9.01
N ILE A 265 9.57 13.22 9.21
CA ILE A 265 8.55 14.05 9.87
C ILE A 265 8.99 14.44 11.27
N SER A 266 9.60 13.52 12.03
CA SER A 266 10.09 13.82 13.37
C SER A 266 11.15 14.92 13.43
N LYS A 267 11.84 15.18 12.30
CA LYS A 267 12.86 16.22 12.14
C LYS A 267 12.31 17.49 11.47
N SER A 268 11.01 17.71 11.51
CA SER A 268 10.36 18.89 10.88
C SER A 268 10.90 20.23 11.39
N TYR A 269 11.51 20.24 12.57
CA TYR A 269 12.03 21.44 13.25
C TYR A 269 13.55 21.57 13.19
N GLU A 270 14.26 20.67 12.48
CA GLU A 270 15.72 20.63 12.34
C GLU A 270 16.26 21.30 11.06
#